data_351368a8b5833bd104fd2326009f1e87
#
_entry.id   351368a8b5833bd104fd2326009f1e87
#
_cell.length_a   1.000
_cell.length_b   1.000
_cell.length_c   1.000
_cell.angle_alpha   90.00
_cell.angle_beta   90.00
_cell.angle_gamma   90.00
#
_symmetry.space_group_name_H-M   'P 1'
#
loop_
_entity.id
_entity.type
_entity.pdbx_description
1 polymer ?
#
loop_
_entity_poly.entity_id
_entity_poly.type
_entity_poly.pdbx_seq_one_letter_code
_entity_poly.pdbx_strand_id
1 'polypeptide(L)'
;VDEGSFALTGVSLKEGRFPILKGKATNNTDRAWKTVLFELILYDASGNVIPVTVKDSDFNELYVVTVGGFKPGDTKELKMSFRLAEALRNVKVANFKIQFKTGVYPAKYSFTMTKPSQSADLQVHDEFLDASFTISQEQITFVLRNKTDNPIKLSWDQVSYVDFFGTSHRVMHKGIKLVDREQPQAPTAIPPNAQVDELVAPTDYVAFISGNWKQGNILPDNVAAKQLKGKTVSVFMPLEINGSIKNYSFEFLVSKVQ
;
A
#
# COMPACT_ATOMS: atom_id res chain seq x y z
N VAL A 1 14.45 -21.42 -6.34
CA VAL A 1 15.68 -21.16 -7.11
C VAL A 1 16.69 -20.61 -6.14
N ASP A 2 17.84 -21.25 -6.04
CA ASP A 2 18.88 -20.94 -5.05
C ASP A 2 19.40 -19.51 -5.17
N GLU A 3 19.75 -18.91 -4.02
CA GLU A 3 20.38 -17.58 -3.93
C GLU A 3 21.69 -17.48 -4.74
N GLY A 4 22.29 -18.61 -5.16
CA GLY A 4 23.49 -18.68 -5.99
C GLY A 4 23.27 -18.61 -7.50
N SER A 5 22.03 -18.54 -7.99
CA SER A 5 21.72 -18.57 -9.43
C SER A 5 22.19 -17.34 -10.20
N PHE A 6 22.32 -16.19 -9.52
CA PHE A 6 22.84 -14.94 -10.08
C PHE A 6 23.80 -14.28 -9.10
N ALA A 7 24.99 -13.93 -9.59
CA ALA A 7 25.93 -13.10 -8.82
C ALA A 7 25.63 -11.61 -9.06
N LEU A 8 25.49 -10.85 -7.99
CA LEU A 8 25.31 -9.39 -8.02
C LEU A 8 26.59 -8.71 -7.57
N THR A 9 27.13 -7.81 -8.38
CA THR A 9 28.39 -7.11 -8.10
C THR A 9 28.25 -5.61 -8.32
N GLY A 10 29.02 -4.80 -7.58
CA GLY A 10 29.06 -3.36 -7.71
C GLY A 10 27.70 -2.69 -7.48
N VAL A 11 26.86 -3.29 -6.67
CA VAL A 11 25.51 -2.78 -6.43
C VAL A 11 25.58 -1.56 -5.52
N SER A 12 24.97 -0.46 -5.94
CA SER A 12 24.89 0.79 -5.21
C SER A 12 23.53 1.44 -5.40
N LEU A 13 23.04 2.09 -4.35
CA LEU A 13 21.83 2.89 -4.37
C LEU A 13 22.21 4.36 -4.14
N LYS A 14 21.93 5.21 -5.13
CA LYS A 14 22.09 6.66 -5.00
C LYS A 14 20.76 7.23 -4.51
N GLU A 15 20.78 7.83 -3.33
CA GLU A 15 19.63 8.53 -2.76
C GLU A 15 19.28 9.80 -3.56
N GLY A 16 18.02 10.25 -3.46
CA GLY A 16 17.52 11.48 -4.07
C GLY A 16 16.02 11.41 -4.31
N ARG A 17 15.45 12.45 -4.90
CA ARG A 17 14.03 12.50 -5.29
C ARG A 17 13.61 11.31 -6.16
N PHE A 18 14.56 10.81 -6.94
CA PHE A 18 14.45 9.59 -7.75
C PHE A 18 15.66 8.73 -7.42
N PRO A 19 15.59 7.84 -6.44
CA PRO A 19 16.69 6.95 -6.13
C PRO A 19 17.07 6.12 -7.36
N ILE A 20 18.38 5.91 -7.55
CA ILE A 20 18.92 5.15 -8.68
C ILE A 20 19.71 3.98 -8.14
N LEU A 21 19.23 2.76 -8.45
CA LEU A 21 20.00 1.54 -8.28
C LEU A 21 20.90 1.31 -9.48
N LYS A 22 22.15 0.97 -9.26
CA LYS A 22 23.09 0.51 -10.27
C LYS A 22 23.81 -0.74 -9.77
N GLY A 23 24.22 -1.58 -10.70
CA GLY A 23 24.99 -2.78 -10.40
C GLY A 23 25.18 -3.65 -11.62
N LYS A 24 25.71 -4.85 -11.42
CA LYS A 24 25.84 -5.87 -12.46
C LYS A 24 25.28 -7.18 -11.94
N ALA A 25 24.59 -7.93 -12.80
CA ALA A 25 24.15 -9.29 -12.53
C ALA A 25 24.83 -10.27 -13.49
N THR A 26 25.33 -11.37 -12.97
CA THR A 26 25.90 -12.47 -13.76
C THR A 26 25.02 -13.70 -13.62
N ASN A 27 24.64 -14.30 -14.74
CA ASN A 27 23.89 -15.56 -14.75
C ASN A 27 24.84 -16.74 -14.51
N ASN A 28 24.80 -17.31 -13.33
CA ASN A 28 25.57 -18.49 -12.94
C ASN A 28 24.80 -19.81 -13.18
N THR A 29 23.61 -19.75 -13.78
CA THR A 29 22.84 -20.96 -14.10
C THR A 29 23.27 -21.56 -15.43
N ASP A 30 22.93 -22.81 -15.66
CA ASP A 30 23.18 -23.56 -16.89
C ASP A 30 22.17 -23.27 -18.01
N ARG A 31 21.15 -22.39 -17.76
CA ARG A 31 20.11 -22.07 -18.71
C ARG A 31 20.09 -20.61 -19.13
N ALA A 32 19.67 -20.40 -20.36
CA ALA A 32 19.35 -19.07 -20.86
C ALA A 32 17.99 -18.60 -20.34
N TRP A 33 17.91 -17.37 -19.85
CA TRP A 33 16.68 -16.74 -19.39
C TRP A 33 16.21 -15.71 -20.41
N LYS A 34 14.97 -15.78 -20.80
CA LYS A 34 14.35 -14.77 -21.67
C LYS A 34 14.09 -13.45 -20.90
N THR A 35 13.68 -13.58 -19.65
CA THR A 35 13.45 -12.47 -18.72
C THR A 35 13.87 -12.91 -17.33
N VAL A 36 14.57 -12.04 -16.61
CA VAL A 36 14.97 -12.23 -15.21
C VAL A 36 14.43 -11.08 -14.39
N LEU A 37 13.81 -11.41 -13.28
CA LEU A 37 13.24 -10.45 -12.34
C LEU A 37 14.07 -10.46 -11.07
N PHE A 38 14.55 -9.29 -10.67
CA PHE A 38 15.20 -9.06 -9.38
C PHE A 38 14.30 -8.19 -8.51
N GLU A 39 14.19 -8.54 -7.26
CA GLU A 39 13.47 -7.77 -6.25
C GLU A 39 14.44 -6.93 -5.44
N LEU A 40 14.13 -5.64 -5.27
CA LEU A 40 14.83 -4.71 -4.41
C LEU A 40 14.10 -4.57 -3.08
N ILE A 41 14.78 -4.81 -1.98
CA ILE A 41 14.26 -4.64 -0.63
C ILE A 41 15.04 -3.52 0.05
N LEU A 42 14.34 -2.53 0.57
CA LEU A 42 14.92 -1.39 1.28
C LEU A 42 14.75 -1.56 2.79
N TYR A 43 15.74 -1.13 3.56
CA TYR A 43 15.73 -1.19 5.02
C TYR A 43 15.96 0.19 5.64
N ASP A 44 15.28 0.47 6.74
CA ASP A 44 15.54 1.64 7.59
C ASP A 44 16.77 1.42 8.50
N ALA A 45 17.12 2.43 9.32
CA ALA A 45 18.24 2.36 10.24
C ALA A 45 18.06 1.30 11.36
N SER A 46 16.84 0.87 11.62
CA SER A 46 16.50 -0.16 12.59
C SER A 46 16.48 -1.57 11.99
N GLY A 47 16.75 -1.68 10.68
CA GLY A 47 16.71 -2.96 9.95
C GLY A 47 15.31 -3.41 9.55
N ASN A 48 14.28 -2.57 9.71
CA ASN A 48 12.96 -2.89 9.22
C ASN A 48 12.89 -2.67 7.72
N VAL A 49 12.13 -3.53 7.03
CA VAL A 49 11.86 -3.33 5.60
C VAL A 49 10.98 -2.10 5.42
N ILE A 50 11.41 -1.21 4.55
CA ILE A 50 10.62 -0.07 4.10
C ILE A 50 9.66 -0.60 3.04
N PRO A 51 8.35 -0.68 3.32
CA PRO A 51 7.39 -1.10 2.32
C PRO A 51 7.22 0.04 1.33
N VAL A 52 7.30 -0.25 0.07
CA VAL A 52 7.04 0.71 -0.99
C VAL A 52 5.72 0.33 -1.63
N THR A 53 4.84 1.29 -1.77
CA THR A 53 3.44 1.10 -2.09
C THR A 53 3.02 1.71 -3.43
N VAL A 54 3.95 2.37 -4.14
CA VAL A 54 3.66 2.99 -5.44
C VAL A 54 4.04 2.05 -6.57
N LYS A 55 3.10 1.74 -7.46
CA LYS A 55 3.36 1.05 -8.71
C LYS A 55 3.98 2.01 -9.72
N ASP A 56 5.09 1.63 -10.32
CA ASP A 56 5.63 2.31 -11.48
C ASP A 56 4.91 1.84 -12.74
N SER A 57 4.59 2.77 -13.66
CA SER A 57 3.80 2.47 -14.86
C SER A 57 4.47 1.53 -15.83
N ASP A 58 5.80 1.51 -15.86
CA ASP A 58 6.56 0.71 -16.81
C ASP A 58 6.94 -0.68 -16.25
N PHE A 59 6.89 -0.80 -14.93
CA PHE A 59 7.17 -2.04 -14.21
C PHE A 59 6.09 -2.18 -13.14
N ASN A 60 5.09 -2.95 -13.34
CA ASN A 60 3.95 -3.12 -12.44
C ASN A 60 4.28 -3.20 -10.95
N GLU A 61 5.57 -3.14 -10.57
CA GLU A 61 6.08 -3.15 -9.21
C GLU A 61 7.42 -2.43 -9.13
N LEU A 62 7.60 -1.63 -8.11
CA LEU A 62 8.74 -0.74 -7.90
C LEU A 62 10.06 -1.45 -7.60
N TYR A 63 10.06 -2.74 -7.43
CA TYR A 63 11.19 -3.51 -6.94
C TYR A 63 11.74 -4.51 -7.91
N VAL A 64 11.16 -4.59 -9.09
CA VAL A 64 11.52 -5.63 -10.02
C VAL A 64 12.32 -5.02 -11.14
N VAL A 65 13.59 -5.37 -11.20
CA VAL A 65 14.44 -5.08 -12.34
C VAL A 65 14.30 -6.23 -13.33
N THR A 66 13.79 -5.93 -14.51
CA THR A 66 13.70 -6.91 -15.59
C THR A 66 14.94 -6.78 -16.46
N VAL A 67 15.65 -7.87 -16.65
CA VAL A 67 16.80 -7.93 -17.57
C VAL A 67 16.52 -8.99 -18.61
N GLY A 68 16.35 -8.59 -19.87
CA GLY A 68 16.04 -9.52 -20.96
C GLY A 68 17.27 -10.26 -21.51
N GLY A 69 17.07 -11.52 -21.88
CA GLY A 69 18.03 -12.29 -22.68
C GLY A 69 19.35 -12.59 -21.97
N PHE A 70 19.36 -13.27 -20.81
CA PHE A 70 20.53 -13.73 -20.08
C PHE A 70 20.94 -15.15 -20.51
N LYS A 71 22.06 -15.30 -21.17
CA LYS A 71 22.66 -16.61 -21.42
C LYS A 71 23.50 -17.04 -20.20
N PRO A 72 23.82 -18.35 -20.06
CA PRO A 72 24.81 -18.81 -19.08
C PRO A 72 26.11 -18.02 -19.19
N GLY A 73 26.61 -17.52 -18.08
CA GLY A 73 27.85 -16.72 -18.00
C GLY A 73 27.71 -15.25 -18.39
N ASP A 74 26.58 -14.81 -18.95
CA ASP A 74 26.38 -13.41 -19.29
C ASP A 74 26.40 -12.52 -18.04
N THR A 75 27.06 -11.36 -18.16
CA THR A 75 26.98 -10.28 -17.18
C THR A 75 26.31 -9.08 -17.78
N LYS A 76 25.27 -8.57 -17.13
CA LYS A 76 24.51 -7.40 -17.57
C LYS A 76 24.46 -6.31 -16.53
N GLU A 77 24.41 -5.06 -17.00
CA GLU A 77 24.21 -3.90 -16.14
C GLU A 77 22.75 -3.86 -15.62
N LEU A 78 22.62 -3.64 -14.33
CA LEU A 78 21.37 -3.29 -13.68
C LEU A 78 21.33 -1.78 -13.50
N LYS A 79 20.27 -1.18 -13.99
CA LYS A 79 19.99 0.25 -13.74
C LYS A 79 18.50 0.41 -13.59
N MET A 80 18.09 0.88 -12.42
CA MET A 80 16.71 1.21 -12.14
C MET A 80 16.61 2.54 -11.42
N SER A 81 15.71 3.39 -11.88
CA SER A 81 15.26 4.55 -11.12
C SER A 81 13.84 4.29 -10.65
N PHE A 82 13.53 4.72 -9.41
CA PHE A 82 12.21 4.55 -8.85
C PHE A 82 11.81 5.78 -8.03
N ARG A 83 10.54 5.90 -7.74
CA ARG A 83 9.97 6.98 -6.95
C ARG A 83 9.36 6.38 -5.68
N LEU A 84 9.83 6.84 -4.53
CA LEU A 84 9.16 6.53 -3.27
C LEU A 84 7.84 7.30 -3.19
N ALA A 85 6.83 6.69 -2.59
CA ALA A 85 5.60 7.39 -2.23
C ALA A 85 5.93 8.63 -1.38
N GLU A 86 5.11 9.65 -1.48
CA GLU A 86 5.32 10.92 -0.75
C GLU A 86 5.45 10.69 0.76
N ALA A 87 4.62 9.80 1.31
CA ALA A 87 4.67 9.38 2.70
C ALA A 87 6.01 8.74 3.13
N LEU A 88 6.75 8.17 2.17
CA LEU A 88 8.03 7.51 2.42
C LEU A 88 9.25 8.35 2.03
N ARG A 89 9.06 9.56 1.50
CA ARG A 89 10.17 10.46 1.07
C ARG A 89 11.09 10.87 2.20
N ASN A 90 10.57 10.90 3.43
CA ASN A 90 11.33 11.24 4.63
C ASN A 90 11.93 10.01 5.32
N VAL A 91 11.60 8.79 4.86
CA VAL A 91 12.19 7.57 5.40
C VAL A 91 13.57 7.40 4.81
N LYS A 92 14.59 7.50 5.66
CA LYS A 92 15.98 7.31 5.26
C LYS A 92 16.24 5.83 5.00
N VAL A 93 16.64 5.51 3.77
CA VAL A 93 17.12 4.17 3.41
C VAL A 93 18.53 3.99 4.00
N ALA A 94 18.66 3.11 4.99
CA ALA A 94 19.94 2.83 5.61
C ALA A 94 20.68 1.67 4.92
N ASN A 95 19.94 0.71 4.36
CA ASN A 95 20.48 -0.44 3.66
C ASN A 95 19.50 -0.96 2.61
N PHE A 96 19.96 -1.83 1.72
CA PHE A 96 19.10 -2.49 0.73
C PHE A 96 19.63 -3.89 0.40
N LYS A 97 18.74 -4.75 -0.07
CA LYS A 97 19.05 -6.09 -0.60
C LYS A 97 18.41 -6.23 -1.97
N ILE A 98 19.12 -6.88 -2.90
CA ILE A 98 18.57 -7.33 -4.18
C ILE A 98 18.57 -8.85 -4.16
N GLN A 99 17.49 -9.45 -4.58
CA GLN A 99 17.39 -10.90 -4.73
C GLN A 99 16.73 -11.28 -6.05
N PHE A 100 17.13 -12.43 -6.57
CA PHE A 100 16.51 -13.03 -7.74
C PHE A 100 15.11 -13.53 -7.42
N LYS A 101 14.16 -13.27 -8.33
CA LYS A 101 12.77 -13.72 -8.23
C LYS A 101 12.27 -14.20 -9.59
N THR A 102 11.66 -15.38 -9.65
CA THR A 102 11.17 -15.98 -10.90
C THR A 102 9.71 -15.67 -11.19
N GLY A 103 9.02 -14.98 -10.34
CA GLY A 103 7.60 -14.64 -10.54
C GLY A 103 7.09 -13.68 -9.48
N VAL A 104 6.15 -12.86 -9.88
CA VAL A 104 5.43 -11.97 -9.01
C VAL A 104 4.13 -12.64 -8.59
N TYR A 105 4.06 -13.00 -7.32
CA TYR A 105 2.80 -13.43 -6.70
C TYR A 105 2.34 -12.30 -5.79
N PRO A 106 1.20 -11.69 -6.06
CA PRO A 106 0.67 -10.67 -5.17
C PRO A 106 0.47 -11.28 -3.78
N ALA A 107 0.93 -10.56 -2.77
CA ALA A 107 0.74 -10.98 -1.40
C ALA A 107 -0.75 -11.05 -1.06
N LYS A 108 -1.18 -12.13 -0.41
CA LYS A 108 -2.55 -12.28 0.09
C LYS A 108 -2.57 -12.00 1.58
N TYR A 109 -3.38 -11.02 1.96
CA TYR A 109 -3.56 -10.61 3.35
C TYR A 109 -4.85 -11.18 3.92
N SER A 110 -4.81 -11.53 5.20
CA SER A 110 -6.00 -11.74 6.01
C SER A 110 -5.99 -10.75 7.17
N PHE A 111 -7.13 -10.19 7.49
CA PHE A 111 -7.29 -9.20 8.54
C PHE A 111 -8.25 -9.70 9.62
N THR A 112 -8.09 -9.13 10.81
CA THR A 112 -9.06 -9.22 11.90
C THR A 112 -9.26 -7.80 12.40
N MET A 113 -10.50 -7.35 12.52
CA MET A 113 -10.78 -6.07 13.14
C MET A 113 -10.53 -6.18 14.65
N THR A 114 -9.90 -5.17 15.23
CA THR A 114 -9.61 -5.11 16.68
C THR A 114 -10.34 -3.97 17.37
N LYS A 115 -10.76 -2.94 16.61
CA LYS A 115 -11.57 -1.82 17.09
C LYS A 115 -12.68 -1.49 16.08
N PRO A 116 -13.85 -1.03 16.54
CA PRO A 116 -14.26 -0.80 17.93
C PRO A 116 -14.52 -2.09 18.71
N SER A 117 -14.68 -3.22 18.03
CA SER A 117 -14.86 -4.55 18.59
C SER A 117 -14.10 -5.59 17.77
N GLN A 118 -13.80 -6.73 18.36
CA GLN A 118 -13.12 -7.81 17.64
C GLN A 118 -14.07 -8.48 16.64
N SER A 119 -13.64 -8.57 15.36
CA SER A 119 -14.44 -9.17 14.29
C SER A 119 -13.51 -9.80 13.24
N ALA A 120 -13.74 -11.08 12.92
CA ALA A 120 -12.97 -11.80 11.89
C ALA A 120 -13.49 -11.52 10.48
N ASP A 121 -14.76 -11.16 10.35
CA ASP A 121 -15.43 -10.80 9.10
C ASP A 121 -15.46 -9.29 8.83
N LEU A 122 -14.73 -8.51 9.65
CA LEU A 122 -14.56 -7.06 9.52
C LEU A 122 -15.89 -6.29 9.56
N GLN A 123 -16.81 -6.74 10.42
CA GLN A 123 -18.12 -6.14 10.60
C GLN A 123 -18.26 -5.52 12.00
N VAL A 124 -19.02 -4.44 12.06
CA VAL A 124 -19.40 -3.74 13.29
C VAL A 124 -20.91 -3.55 13.30
N HIS A 125 -21.49 -3.82 14.44
CA HIS A 125 -22.91 -3.59 14.71
C HIS A 125 -23.03 -2.88 16.05
N ASP A 126 -23.55 -1.66 16.04
CA ASP A 126 -23.86 -0.96 17.29
C ASP A 126 -25.29 -0.38 17.26
N GLU A 127 -25.63 0.48 18.19
CA GLU A 127 -26.97 1.10 18.29
C GLU A 127 -27.26 2.06 17.14
N PHE A 128 -26.24 2.64 16.47
CA PHE A 128 -26.38 3.70 15.47
C PHE A 128 -26.18 3.20 14.04
N LEU A 129 -25.26 2.23 13.86
CA LEU A 129 -24.89 1.82 12.52
C LEU A 129 -24.51 0.34 12.44
N ASP A 130 -24.59 -0.19 11.21
CA ASP A 130 -23.90 -1.38 10.79
C ASP A 130 -22.80 -0.97 9.80
N ALA A 131 -21.59 -1.50 9.96
CA ALA A 131 -20.49 -1.28 9.03
C ALA A 131 -19.80 -2.58 8.65
N SER A 132 -19.41 -2.71 7.38
CA SER A 132 -18.61 -3.82 6.88
C SER A 132 -17.47 -3.31 6.01
N PHE A 133 -16.31 -3.93 6.09
CA PHE A 133 -15.10 -3.46 5.43
C PHE A 133 -14.49 -4.54 4.55
N THR A 134 -13.88 -4.10 3.44
CA THR A 134 -13.03 -4.92 2.59
C THR A 134 -11.73 -4.18 2.36
N ILE A 135 -10.60 -4.83 2.61
CA ILE A 135 -9.27 -4.23 2.48
C ILE A 135 -8.59 -4.82 1.26
N SER A 136 -8.29 -3.98 0.30
CA SER A 136 -7.50 -4.31 -0.88
C SER A 136 -6.07 -3.77 -0.77
N GLN A 137 -5.24 -4.03 -1.75
CA GLN A 137 -3.90 -3.47 -1.79
C GLN A 137 -3.87 -1.94 -1.96
N GLU A 138 -4.89 -1.37 -2.58
CA GLU A 138 -4.90 0.06 -2.96
C GLU A 138 -5.79 0.92 -2.06
N GLN A 139 -6.79 0.32 -1.40
CA GLN A 139 -7.83 1.05 -0.68
C GLN A 139 -8.59 0.17 0.32
N ILE A 140 -9.32 0.81 1.22
CA ILE A 140 -10.30 0.17 2.07
C ILE A 140 -11.68 0.59 1.60
N THR A 141 -12.51 -0.36 1.17
CA THR A 141 -13.93 -0.13 0.85
C THR A 141 -14.79 -0.47 2.06
N PHE A 142 -15.93 0.20 2.19
CA PHE A 142 -16.86 -0.07 3.27
C PHE A 142 -18.31 0.19 2.85
N VAL A 143 -19.21 -0.55 3.47
CA VAL A 143 -20.63 -0.25 3.49
C VAL A 143 -20.98 0.23 4.90
N LEU A 144 -21.64 1.38 5.01
CA LEU A 144 -22.13 1.92 6.28
C LEU A 144 -23.62 2.12 6.17
N ARG A 145 -24.40 1.44 7.03
CA ARG A 145 -25.86 1.55 7.13
C ARG A 145 -26.23 2.34 8.37
N ASN A 146 -27.04 3.36 8.17
CA ASN A 146 -27.63 4.14 9.25
C ASN A 146 -28.83 3.39 9.85
N LYS A 147 -28.82 3.15 11.15
CA LYS A 147 -29.91 2.50 11.91
C LYS A 147 -30.75 3.50 12.70
N THR A 148 -30.42 4.78 12.63
CA THR A 148 -31.12 5.83 13.38
C THR A 148 -32.26 6.41 12.56
N ASP A 149 -33.14 7.14 13.25
CA ASP A 149 -34.25 7.87 12.64
C ASP A 149 -33.83 9.24 12.07
N ASN A 150 -32.54 9.63 12.23
CA ASN A 150 -31.99 10.88 11.75
C ASN A 150 -30.84 10.62 10.75
N PRO A 151 -30.54 11.57 9.85
CA PRO A 151 -29.38 11.41 8.97
C PRO A 151 -28.06 11.34 9.76
N ILE A 152 -27.18 10.44 9.34
CA ILE A 152 -25.77 10.43 9.75
C ILE A 152 -24.98 11.22 8.72
N LYS A 153 -24.08 12.13 9.18
CA LYS A 153 -23.23 12.91 8.31
C LYS A 153 -21.77 12.49 8.45
N LEU A 154 -21.14 12.16 7.34
CA LEU A 154 -19.73 11.81 7.21
C LEU A 154 -18.98 12.99 6.57
N SER A 155 -18.11 13.64 7.34
CA SER A 155 -17.30 14.78 6.89
C SER A 155 -15.92 14.27 6.44
N TRP A 156 -15.70 14.14 5.13
CA TRP A 156 -14.52 13.53 4.54
C TRP A 156 -13.21 14.21 4.91
N ASP A 157 -13.19 15.53 5.08
CA ASP A 157 -11.98 16.26 5.48
C ASP A 157 -11.52 15.95 6.92
N GLN A 158 -12.33 15.23 7.70
CA GLN A 158 -12.01 14.76 9.05
C GLN A 158 -11.70 13.26 9.11
N VAL A 159 -11.93 12.55 8.00
CA VAL A 159 -11.57 11.11 7.89
C VAL A 159 -10.09 10.99 7.62
N SER A 160 -9.45 10.03 8.28
CA SER A 160 -8.05 9.70 8.01
C SER A 160 -7.81 8.21 7.95
N TYR A 161 -6.85 7.82 7.10
CA TYR A 161 -6.23 6.52 7.11
C TYR A 161 -4.96 6.58 7.94
N VAL A 162 -4.75 5.61 8.82
CA VAL A 162 -3.51 5.47 9.58
C VAL A 162 -2.81 4.21 9.10
N ASP A 163 -1.59 4.37 8.62
CA ASP A 163 -0.78 3.30 8.09
C ASP A 163 -0.18 2.41 9.19
N PHE A 164 0.50 1.34 8.80
CA PHE A 164 1.15 0.39 9.73
C PHE A 164 2.41 0.97 10.43
N PHE A 165 2.82 2.22 10.13
CA PHE A 165 3.83 2.98 10.88
C PHE A 165 3.21 3.94 11.90
N GLY A 166 1.88 4.06 11.91
CA GLY A 166 1.15 5.02 12.74
C GLY A 166 1.06 6.42 12.15
N THR A 167 1.40 6.59 10.85
CA THR A 167 1.27 7.87 10.14
C THR A 167 -0.16 8.06 9.69
N SER A 168 -0.72 9.24 9.97
CA SER A 168 -2.07 9.64 9.54
C SER A 168 -2.02 10.31 8.17
N HIS A 169 -2.89 9.87 7.27
CA HIS A 169 -3.01 10.36 5.91
C HIS A 169 -4.41 10.92 5.65
N ARG A 170 -4.48 12.06 4.95
CA ARG A 170 -5.72 12.53 4.38
C ARG A 170 -6.22 11.53 3.34
N VAL A 171 -7.54 11.37 3.24
CA VAL A 171 -8.14 10.41 2.31
C VAL A 171 -8.95 11.08 1.21
N MET A 172 -9.11 10.39 0.12
CA MET A 172 -10.14 10.63 -0.89
C MET A 172 -11.17 9.49 -0.83
N HIS A 173 -12.39 9.79 -1.24
CA HIS A 173 -13.50 8.85 -1.29
C HIS A 173 -13.97 8.57 -2.73
N LYS A 174 -14.97 7.71 -2.89
CA LYS A 174 -15.51 7.29 -4.19
C LYS A 174 -15.95 8.50 -5.04
N GLY A 175 -15.53 8.50 -6.30
CA GLY A 175 -15.87 9.56 -7.27
C GLY A 175 -14.91 10.75 -7.30
N ILE A 176 -13.98 10.88 -6.37
CA ILE A 176 -12.94 11.91 -6.44
C ILE A 176 -11.94 11.56 -7.53
N LYS A 177 -11.71 12.49 -8.45
CA LYS A 177 -10.66 12.33 -9.47
C LYS A 177 -9.28 12.45 -8.82
N LEU A 178 -8.32 11.63 -9.24
CA LEU A 178 -6.96 11.64 -8.69
C LEU A 178 -6.25 13.01 -8.82
N VAL A 179 -6.61 13.81 -9.82
CA VAL A 179 -6.09 15.17 -10.01
C VAL A 179 -6.66 16.15 -8.96
N ASP A 180 -7.87 15.92 -8.47
CA ASP A 180 -8.59 16.79 -7.52
C ASP A 180 -8.46 16.30 -6.06
N ARG A 181 -7.65 15.30 -5.77
CA ARG A 181 -7.53 14.62 -4.47
C ARG A 181 -7.23 15.53 -3.28
N GLU A 182 -6.59 16.68 -3.53
CA GLU A 182 -6.22 17.65 -2.49
C GLU A 182 -7.32 18.70 -2.24
N GLN A 183 -8.37 18.71 -3.05
CA GLN A 183 -9.47 19.66 -2.89
C GLN A 183 -10.33 19.30 -1.67
N PRO A 184 -11.05 20.28 -1.07
CA PRO A 184 -12.06 20.01 -0.06
C PRO A 184 -13.13 19.05 -0.59
N GLN A 185 -13.56 18.12 0.23
CA GLN A 185 -14.52 17.09 -0.14
C GLN A 185 -15.87 17.36 0.55
N ALA A 186 -16.94 17.32 -0.25
CA ALA A 186 -18.29 17.54 0.29
C ALA A 186 -18.67 16.39 1.26
N PRO A 187 -19.33 16.70 2.39
CA PRO A 187 -19.81 15.68 3.30
C PRO A 187 -20.85 14.76 2.63
N THR A 188 -20.87 13.50 3.02
CA THR A 188 -21.91 12.54 2.65
C THR A 188 -22.97 12.47 3.74
N ALA A 189 -24.24 12.68 3.39
CA ALA A 189 -25.36 12.45 4.28
C ALA A 189 -25.97 11.07 4.02
N ILE A 190 -26.15 10.27 5.08
CA ILE A 190 -26.74 8.94 5.03
C ILE A 190 -28.14 9.03 5.65
N PRO A 191 -29.22 8.98 4.86
CA PRO A 191 -30.58 9.07 5.37
C PRO A 191 -30.92 7.97 6.37
N PRO A 192 -31.97 8.12 7.18
CA PRO A 192 -32.48 7.07 8.06
C PRO A 192 -32.70 5.76 7.32
N ASN A 193 -32.24 4.66 7.91
CA ASN A 193 -32.38 3.29 7.38
C ASN A 193 -31.72 3.05 6.00
N ALA A 194 -30.98 4.03 5.46
CA ALA A 194 -30.23 3.91 4.21
C ALA A 194 -28.79 3.46 4.46
N GLN A 195 -28.09 3.14 3.37
CA GLN A 195 -26.67 2.78 3.41
C GLN A 195 -25.91 3.51 2.30
N VAL A 196 -24.61 3.64 2.49
CA VAL A 196 -23.64 4.09 1.49
C VAL A 196 -22.58 3.00 1.26
N ASP A 197 -22.12 2.92 0.02
CA ASP A 197 -20.96 2.11 -0.41
C ASP A 197 -19.87 3.09 -0.81
N GLU A 198 -18.79 3.11 -0.03
CA GLU A 198 -17.73 4.10 -0.11
C GLU A 198 -16.34 3.47 0.01
N LEU A 199 -15.31 4.28 -0.20
CA LEU A 199 -13.93 3.87 -0.01
C LEU A 199 -13.12 4.97 0.68
N VAL A 200 -11.99 4.57 1.26
CA VAL A 200 -10.91 5.45 1.68
C VAL A 200 -9.61 5.04 0.99
N ALA A 201 -8.94 6.01 0.38
CA ALA A 201 -7.62 5.85 -0.21
C ALA A 201 -6.77 7.09 0.14
N PRO A 202 -5.50 6.94 0.59
CA PRO A 202 -4.65 8.06 0.94
C PRO A 202 -4.38 8.98 -0.26
N THR A 203 -4.50 10.30 -0.08
CA THR A 203 -4.29 11.29 -1.15
C THR A 203 -2.82 11.40 -1.56
N ASP A 204 -1.92 11.19 -0.64
CA ASP A 204 -0.47 11.26 -0.82
C ASP A 204 0.15 9.98 -1.42
N TYR A 205 -0.65 8.89 -1.54
CA TYR A 205 -0.25 7.67 -2.26
C TYR A 205 -0.56 7.75 -3.76
N VAL A 206 -0.84 8.93 -4.28
CA VAL A 206 -1.12 9.17 -5.70
C VAL A 206 0.09 9.82 -6.37
N ALA A 207 0.49 9.30 -7.51
CA ALA A 207 1.60 9.83 -8.30
C ALA A 207 1.20 10.07 -9.76
N PHE A 208 1.82 11.07 -10.40
CA PHE A 208 1.71 11.29 -11.84
C PHE A 208 2.88 10.59 -12.53
N ILE A 209 2.62 9.50 -13.24
CA ILE A 209 3.63 8.62 -13.83
C ILE A 209 3.30 8.42 -15.30
N SER A 210 4.29 8.67 -16.17
CA SER A 210 4.16 8.49 -17.63
C SER A 210 2.90 9.13 -18.22
N GLY A 211 2.59 10.37 -17.81
CA GLY A 211 1.43 11.12 -18.31
C GLY A 211 0.09 10.78 -17.68
N ASN A 212 0.04 9.89 -16.68
CA ASN A 212 -1.19 9.44 -16.01
C ASN A 212 -1.11 9.55 -14.49
N TRP A 213 -2.23 9.88 -13.87
CA TRP A 213 -2.39 9.77 -12.43
C TRP A 213 -2.62 8.31 -12.02
N LYS A 214 -1.90 7.83 -11.02
CA LYS A 214 -2.00 6.45 -10.51
C LYS A 214 -2.12 6.44 -9.00
N GLN A 215 -2.99 5.58 -8.50
CA GLN A 215 -3.10 5.22 -7.10
C GLN A 215 -1.99 4.22 -6.75
N GLY A 216 -1.30 4.45 -5.64
CA GLY A 216 -0.34 3.51 -5.07
C GLY A 216 -1.00 2.50 -4.12
N ASN A 217 -0.25 1.48 -3.77
CA ASN A 217 -0.70 0.47 -2.83
C ASN A 217 -0.58 0.96 -1.37
N ILE A 218 -1.62 0.75 -0.57
CA ILE A 218 -1.58 0.91 0.90
C ILE A 218 -0.93 -0.31 1.58
N LEU A 219 -0.89 -1.44 0.88
CA LEU A 219 -0.27 -2.68 1.34
C LEU A 219 0.76 -3.15 0.30
N PRO A 220 1.99 -3.48 0.68
CA PRO A 220 2.98 -4.02 -0.23
C PRO A 220 2.60 -5.41 -0.74
N ASP A 221 2.98 -5.74 -1.97
CA ASP A 221 2.72 -7.03 -2.62
C ASP A 221 3.98 -7.87 -2.87
N ASN A 222 5.00 -7.64 -2.09
CA ASN A 222 6.32 -8.25 -2.19
C ASN A 222 6.77 -8.89 -0.86
N VAL A 223 8.06 -9.21 -0.74
CA VAL A 223 8.62 -9.82 0.48
C VAL A 223 8.42 -8.98 1.75
N ALA A 224 8.30 -7.66 1.62
CA ALA A 224 8.00 -6.79 2.76
C ALA A 224 6.62 -7.08 3.37
N ALA A 225 5.68 -7.62 2.57
CA ALA A 225 4.35 -8.00 3.03
C ALA A 225 4.39 -8.91 4.26
N LYS A 226 5.32 -9.86 4.31
CA LYS A 226 5.44 -10.81 5.43
C LYS A 226 5.73 -10.14 6.77
N GLN A 227 6.38 -8.98 6.76
CA GLN A 227 6.71 -8.22 7.97
C GLN A 227 5.52 -7.43 8.53
N LEU A 228 4.44 -7.32 7.75
CA LEU A 228 3.22 -6.68 8.21
C LEU A 228 2.37 -7.57 9.12
N LYS A 229 2.66 -8.88 9.21
CA LYS A 229 1.96 -9.75 10.16
C LYS A 229 2.09 -9.20 11.58
N GLY A 230 0.98 -8.98 12.26
CA GLY A 230 0.91 -8.37 13.58
C GLY A 230 0.93 -6.84 13.58
N LYS A 231 1.04 -6.19 12.43
CA LYS A 231 0.85 -4.74 12.30
C LYS A 231 -0.61 -4.40 12.05
N THR A 232 -0.97 -3.15 12.33
CA THR A 232 -2.33 -2.64 12.14
C THR A 232 -2.36 -1.49 11.14
N VAL A 233 -3.47 -1.40 10.42
CA VAL A 233 -3.90 -0.19 9.72
C VAL A 233 -5.25 0.23 10.26
N SER A 234 -5.62 1.49 10.18
CA SER A 234 -6.91 1.93 10.67
C SER A 234 -7.53 3.06 9.86
N VAL A 235 -8.84 3.20 10.00
CA VAL A 235 -9.61 4.34 9.50
C VAL A 235 -10.21 5.06 10.70
N PHE A 236 -9.87 6.32 10.89
CA PHE A 236 -10.51 7.21 11.82
C PHE A 236 -11.64 7.95 11.11
N MET A 237 -12.86 7.87 11.66
CA MET A 237 -14.08 8.34 11.00
C MET A 237 -15.00 9.04 12.03
N PRO A 238 -14.91 10.36 12.17
CA PRO A 238 -15.88 11.12 12.94
C PRO A 238 -17.22 11.17 12.20
N LEU A 239 -18.28 10.73 12.86
CA LEU A 239 -19.65 10.75 12.33
C LEU A 239 -20.52 11.69 13.18
N GLU A 240 -21.23 12.60 12.53
CA GLU A 240 -22.26 13.41 13.19
C GLU A 240 -23.55 12.56 13.24
N ILE A 241 -23.98 12.20 14.45
CA ILE A 241 -25.14 11.37 14.73
C ILE A 241 -26.00 12.09 15.75
N ASN A 242 -27.26 12.36 15.44
CA ASN A 242 -28.18 13.07 16.33
C ASN A 242 -27.63 14.44 16.83
N GLY A 243 -26.92 15.17 15.96
CA GLY A 243 -26.32 16.47 16.28
C GLY A 243 -25.06 16.41 17.14
N SER A 244 -24.51 15.23 17.42
CA SER A 244 -23.28 15.03 18.18
C SER A 244 -22.26 14.26 17.37
N ILE A 245 -20.98 14.60 17.53
CA ILE A 245 -19.88 13.87 16.86
C ILE A 245 -19.51 12.63 17.65
N LYS A 246 -19.60 11.47 17.02
CA LYS A 246 -19.07 10.21 17.50
C LYS A 246 -17.81 9.84 16.73
N ASN A 247 -16.73 9.60 17.44
CA ASN A 247 -15.45 9.23 16.85
C ASN A 247 -15.35 7.70 16.75
N TYR A 248 -15.38 7.18 15.53
CA TYR A 248 -15.11 5.79 15.25
C TYR A 248 -13.65 5.60 14.85
N SER A 249 -13.03 4.56 15.37
CA SER A 249 -11.72 4.08 14.93
C SER A 249 -11.87 2.62 14.54
N PHE A 250 -11.77 2.33 13.26
CA PHE A 250 -11.82 0.97 12.73
C PHE A 250 -10.38 0.51 12.52
N GLU A 251 -9.90 -0.38 13.40
CA GLU A 251 -8.52 -0.88 13.37
C GLU A 251 -8.49 -2.33 12.88
N PHE A 252 -7.59 -2.60 11.94
CA PHE A 252 -7.45 -3.88 11.25
C PHE A 252 -6.05 -4.44 11.46
N LEU A 253 -5.96 -5.54 12.20
CA LEU A 253 -4.74 -6.30 12.42
C LEU A 253 -4.48 -7.22 11.22
N VAL A 254 -3.28 -7.18 10.66
CA VAL A 254 -2.82 -8.16 9.69
C VAL A 254 -2.59 -9.49 10.39
N SER A 255 -3.54 -10.40 10.29
CA SER A 255 -3.51 -11.70 10.99
C SER A 255 -2.68 -12.75 10.23
N LYS A 256 -2.66 -12.67 8.89
CA LYS A 256 -1.92 -13.58 8.01
C LYS A 256 -1.44 -12.88 6.74
N VAL A 257 -0.26 -13.29 6.26
CA VAL A 257 0.27 -12.94 4.93
C VAL A 257 0.75 -14.22 4.26
N GLN A 258 0.31 -14.44 3.01
CA GLN A 258 0.67 -15.60 2.17
C GLN A 258 1.41 -15.17 0.93
#